data_d9823d7a674407a5fd329b5b3304321b
#
_entry.id   d9823d7a674407a5fd329b5b3304321b
#
_cell.length_a   1.000
_cell.length_b   1.000
_cell.length_c   1.000
_cell.angle_alpha   90.00
_cell.angle_beta   90.00
_cell.angle_gamma   90.00
#
_symmetry.space_group_name_H-M   'P 1'
#
loop_
_entity.id
_entity.type
_entity.pdbx_description
1 polymer ?
#
loop_
_entity_poly.entity_id
_entity_poly.type
_entity_poly.pdbx_seq_one_letter_code
_entity_poly.pdbx_strand_id
1 'polypeptide(L)'
;MTALTAIRRLNAADPDFAHHLDHLLSWESVSDDSVNQRVLDIIKAVRERGDAALVDFTRQFDGLDVKSMADLILPRERLELALTRISVAQREALEVAAARVRSYHEKQKQDSWSYTEADGTVLGQKVTPLDRAGLYVPGGKASYPSSVLMNAIPAKVAGVTEVVMVVPTPRGEINELVLAAACIAGVDRVFTIGGAQAVAALAYGTESVPKVDKVVGPGNIYVATAKRHVFGQVGIDMIAGPSEILVVCDGQTDPDWIAMDLFSQAEHDEDAQAILVSPDAGFLDKVAASIAKLMPTMERAAIIETSINGRGALIKVRDMEQAIEVANRIAPEHLELSVADPQAWLPQIRHAGAIFMGRHTSEALGDYCAGPNHVLPTSGTARFSSPLGVYDFQKRSSIIFCSEQGASELGKTASVLARGESLTAHARSAEYRIVDDK
;
A
#
# COMPACT_ATOMS: atom_id res chain seq x y z
N MET A 1 23.89 -30.87 3.19
CA MET A 1 24.37 -29.53 3.59
C MET A 1 24.61 -28.77 2.30
N THR A 2 23.64 -28.05 1.83
CA THR A 2 23.77 -27.11 0.72
C THR A 2 24.68 -25.98 1.23
N ALA A 3 25.75 -25.66 0.49
CA ALA A 3 26.61 -24.53 0.82
C ALA A 3 25.74 -23.28 0.87
N LEU A 4 25.73 -22.55 2.01
CA LEU A 4 25.16 -21.22 2.07
C LEU A 4 25.76 -20.43 0.91
N THR A 5 24.95 -20.15 -0.10
CA THR A 5 25.35 -19.29 -1.19
C THR A 5 25.53 -17.90 -0.57
N ALA A 6 26.71 -17.29 -0.71
CA ALA A 6 27.00 -16.03 -0.05
C ALA A 6 26.06 -14.94 -0.61
N ILE A 7 25.37 -14.22 0.27
CA ILE A 7 24.63 -12.99 -0.10
C ILE A 7 25.48 -12.12 -1.02
N ARG A 8 24.88 -11.54 -2.05
CA ARG A 8 25.54 -10.69 -3.06
C ARG A 8 26.27 -9.52 -2.36
N ARG A 9 27.47 -9.22 -2.84
CA ARG A 9 28.26 -8.09 -2.36
C ARG A 9 28.49 -7.10 -3.51
N LEU A 10 28.22 -5.82 -3.25
CA LEU A 10 28.46 -4.72 -4.17
C LEU A 10 29.36 -3.68 -3.50
N ASN A 11 30.14 -2.97 -4.30
CA ASN A 11 30.96 -1.85 -3.81
C ASN A 11 30.70 -0.62 -4.68
N ALA A 12 30.26 0.47 -4.07
CA ALA A 12 29.95 1.71 -4.78
C ALA A 12 31.17 2.40 -5.42
N ALA A 13 32.41 1.94 -5.11
CA ALA A 13 33.63 2.38 -5.76
C ALA A 13 33.90 1.67 -7.10
N ASP A 14 33.21 0.56 -7.40
CA ASP A 14 33.44 -0.21 -8.60
C ASP A 14 32.86 0.53 -9.83
N PRO A 15 33.56 0.55 -10.98
CA PRO A 15 33.09 1.25 -12.18
C PRO A 15 31.69 0.78 -12.65
N ASP A 16 31.39 -0.50 -12.49
CA ASP A 16 30.15 -1.13 -12.92
C ASP A 16 29.06 -1.16 -11.85
N PHE A 17 29.28 -0.51 -10.70
CA PHE A 17 28.33 -0.51 -9.58
C PHE A 17 26.93 -0.08 -10.00
N ALA A 18 26.84 0.98 -10.80
CA ALA A 18 25.56 1.49 -11.27
C ALA A 18 24.77 0.44 -12.07
N HIS A 19 25.45 -0.29 -12.93
CA HIS A 19 24.85 -1.37 -13.73
C HIS A 19 24.40 -2.54 -12.85
N HIS A 20 25.24 -2.97 -11.92
CA HIS A 20 24.92 -4.06 -11.00
C HIS A 20 23.75 -3.70 -10.06
N LEU A 21 23.68 -2.44 -9.59
CA LEU A 21 22.56 -1.97 -8.80
C LEU A 21 21.27 -1.94 -9.61
N ASP A 22 21.30 -1.40 -10.84
CA ASP A 22 20.11 -1.37 -11.71
C ASP A 22 19.61 -2.78 -12.05
N HIS A 23 20.52 -3.73 -12.26
CA HIS A 23 20.15 -5.14 -12.44
C HIS A 23 19.53 -5.75 -11.18
N LEU A 24 20.05 -5.44 -9.98
CA LEU A 24 19.48 -5.88 -8.71
C LEU A 24 18.07 -5.32 -8.50
N LEU A 25 17.85 -4.05 -8.88
CA LEU A 25 16.58 -3.34 -8.73
C LEU A 25 15.61 -3.61 -9.89
N SER A 26 16.05 -4.25 -10.96
CA SER A 26 15.16 -4.59 -12.07
C SER A 26 14.14 -5.62 -11.59
N TRP A 27 12.89 -5.24 -11.66
CA TRP A 27 11.77 -6.16 -11.53
C TRP A 27 11.44 -6.62 -12.97
N GLU A 28 11.65 -7.88 -13.26
CA GLU A 28 11.03 -8.43 -14.45
C GLU A 28 9.54 -8.17 -14.30
N SER A 29 9.01 -7.27 -15.11
CA SER A 29 7.57 -7.11 -15.21
C SER A 29 7.05 -8.43 -15.75
N VAL A 30 6.66 -9.33 -14.87
CA VAL A 30 5.93 -10.54 -15.24
C VAL A 30 4.56 -10.08 -15.72
N SER A 31 4.54 -9.45 -16.91
CA SER A 31 3.36 -9.46 -17.74
C SER A 31 3.33 -10.84 -18.39
N ASP A 32 3.06 -11.86 -17.59
CA ASP A 32 2.69 -13.15 -18.13
C ASP A 32 1.39 -12.94 -18.89
N ASP A 33 1.46 -12.93 -20.22
CA ASP A 33 0.30 -12.73 -21.10
C ASP A 33 -0.79 -13.75 -20.76
N SER A 34 -0.41 -14.93 -20.24
CA SER A 34 -1.36 -15.95 -19.78
C SER A 34 -2.11 -15.52 -18.51
N VAL A 35 -1.45 -14.88 -17.54
CA VAL A 35 -2.09 -14.31 -16.35
C VAL A 35 -3.01 -13.18 -16.75
N ASN A 36 -2.54 -12.30 -17.62
CA ASN A 36 -3.29 -11.15 -18.11
C ASN A 36 -4.59 -11.59 -18.79
N GLN A 37 -4.51 -12.54 -19.74
CA GLN A 37 -5.69 -13.06 -20.43
C GLN A 37 -6.68 -13.73 -19.47
N ARG A 38 -6.16 -14.56 -18.54
CA ARG A 38 -7.01 -15.23 -17.52
C ARG A 38 -7.74 -14.24 -16.64
N VAL A 39 -7.08 -13.15 -16.22
CA VAL A 39 -7.71 -12.09 -15.42
C VAL A 39 -8.79 -11.37 -16.21
N LEU A 40 -8.57 -11.05 -17.48
CA LEU A 40 -9.58 -10.45 -18.35
C LEU A 40 -10.82 -11.34 -18.51
N ASP A 41 -10.61 -12.65 -18.69
CA ASP A 41 -11.71 -13.62 -18.79
C ASP A 41 -12.50 -13.72 -17.48
N ILE A 42 -11.84 -13.68 -16.32
CA ILE A 42 -12.48 -13.66 -15.00
C ILE A 42 -13.31 -12.37 -14.83
N ILE A 43 -12.72 -11.21 -15.13
CA ILE A 43 -13.42 -9.91 -15.02
C ILE A 43 -14.67 -9.91 -15.93
N LYS A 44 -14.54 -10.41 -17.17
CA LYS A 44 -15.67 -10.54 -18.09
C LYS A 44 -16.76 -11.43 -17.52
N ALA A 45 -16.39 -12.62 -17.01
CA ALA A 45 -17.36 -13.56 -16.43
C ALA A 45 -18.12 -12.97 -15.24
N VAL A 46 -17.42 -12.24 -14.33
CA VAL A 46 -18.08 -11.57 -13.19
C VAL A 46 -19.05 -10.49 -13.67
N ARG A 47 -18.68 -9.71 -14.68
CA ARG A 47 -19.57 -8.67 -15.24
C ARG A 47 -20.82 -9.22 -15.92
N GLU A 48 -20.71 -10.39 -16.56
CA GLU A 48 -21.81 -11.00 -17.31
C GLU A 48 -22.72 -11.87 -16.44
N ARG A 49 -22.17 -12.50 -15.37
CA ARG A 49 -22.84 -13.55 -14.61
C ARG A 49 -23.00 -13.22 -13.11
N GLY A 50 -22.43 -12.11 -12.64
CA GLY A 50 -22.57 -11.64 -11.26
C GLY A 50 -22.20 -12.69 -10.22
N ASP A 51 -23.08 -12.90 -9.25
CA ASP A 51 -22.92 -13.84 -8.15
C ASP A 51 -22.65 -15.28 -8.60
N ALA A 52 -23.24 -15.71 -9.73
CA ALA A 52 -23.02 -17.06 -10.25
C ALA A 52 -21.55 -17.30 -10.63
N ALA A 53 -20.88 -16.28 -11.20
CA ALA A 53 -19.45 -16.38 -11.50
C ALA A 53 -18.60 -16.47 -10.23
N LEU A 54 -18.95 -15.70 -9.18
CA LEU A 54 -18.23 -15.74 -7.89
C LEU A 54 -18.32 -17.11 -7.24
N VAL A 55 -19.50 -17.71 -7.22
CA VAL A 55 -19.73 -19.06 -6.69
C VAL A 55 -18.89 -20.10 -7.45
N ASP A 56 -18.90 -20.05 -8.79
CA ASP A 56 -18.15 -20.99 -9.63
C ASP A 56 -16.65 -20.85 -9.41
N PHE A 57 -16.11 -19.63 -9.39
CA PHE A 57 -14.70 -19.40 -9.16
C PHE A 57 -14.25 -19.78 -7.73
N THR A 58 -15.10 -19.55 -6.73
CA THR A 58 -14.82 -19.98 -5.35
C THR A 58 -14.76 -21.51 -5.24
N ARG A 59 -15.68 -22.22 -5.91
CA ARG A 59 -15.58 -23.69 -6.02
C ARG A 59 -14.28 -24.14 -6.67
N GLN A 60 -13.93 -23.49 -7.78
CA GLN A 60 -12.76 -23.85 -8.59
C GLN A 60 -11.43 -23.58 -7.90
N PHE A 61 -11.28 -22.39 -7.29
CA PHE A 61 -9.99 -21.90 -6.79
C PHE A 61 -9.79 -22.15 -5.30
N ASP A 62 -10.86 -22.07 -4.49
CA ASP A 62 -10.78 -22.26 -3.05
C ASP A 62 -11.18 -23.67 -2.61
N GLY A 63 -11.70 -24.51 -3.54
CA GLY A 63 -12.10 -25.88 -3.25
C GLY A 63 -13.30 -25.99 -2.30
N LEU A 64 -14.18 -24.98 -2.27
CA LEU A 64 -15.35 -24.92 -1.40
C LEU A 64 -16.59 -25.42 -2.10
N ASP A 65 -17.35 -26.29 -1.45
CA ASP A 65 -18.68 -26.72 -1.93
C ASP A 65 -19.76 -25.71 -1.46
N VAL A 66 -19.81 -24.55 -2.12
CA VAL A 66 -20.77 -23.47 -1.85
C VAL A 66 -21.91 -23.53 -2.87
N LYS A 67 -23.14 -23.22 -2.43
CA LYS A 67 -24.34 -23.27 -3.30
C LYS A 67 -24.73 -21.90 -3.83
N SER A 68 -24.50 -20.87 -3.02
CA SER A 68 -24.87 -19.49 -3.33
C SER A 68 -23.96 -18.51 -2.62
N MET A 69 -24.07 -17.22 -2.94
CA MET A 69 -23.37 -16.16 -2.23
C MET A 69 -23.75 -16.06 -0.75
N ALA A 70 -24.93 -16.54 -0.35
CA ALA A 70 -25.32 -16.58 1.06
C ALA A 70 -24.34 -17.41 1.92
N ASP A 71 -23.70 -18.43 1.34
CA ASP A 71 -22.70 -19.28 2.00
C ASP A 71 -21.36 -18.54 2.16
N LEU A 72 -21.15 -17.44 1.45
CA LEU A 72 -19.92 -16.66 1.39
C LEU A 72 -19.99 -15.31 2.11
N ILE A 73 -21.15 -14.98 2.68
CA ILE A 73 -21.35 -13.75 3.46
C ILE A 73 -21.16 -14.06 4.94
N LEU A 74 -20.25 -13.34 5.60
CA LEU A 74 -20.11 -13.46 7.04
C LEU A 74 -20.96 -12.38 7.73
N PRO A 75 -21.91 -12.79 8.59
CA PRO A 75 -22.73 -11.84 9.34
C PRO A 75 -21.89 -11.16 10.44
N ARG A 76 -22.36 -10.02 10.93
CA ARG A 76 -21.70 -9.21 11.97
C ARG A 76 -21.40 -10.03 13.23
N GLU A 77 -22.34 -10.87 13.64
CA GLU A 77 -22.25 -11.74 14.81
C GLU A 77 -21.07 -12.71 14.69
N ARG A 78 -20.70 -13.12 13.46
CA ARG A 78 -19.54 -13.98 13.23
C ARG A 78 -18.22 -13.26 13.51
N LEU A 79 -18.15 -11.95 13.22
CA LEU A 79 -16.98 -11.12 13.53
C LEU A 79 -16.88 -10.89 15.04
N GLU A 80 -18.00 -10.62 15.69
CA GLU A 80 -18.07 -10.44 17.16
C GLU A 80 -17.69 -11.72 17.91
N LEU A 81 -18.11 -12.87 17.40
CA LEU A 81 -17.74 -14.17 17.95
C LEU A 81 -16.21 -14.40 17.85
N ALA A 82 -15.54 -13.90 16.81
CA ALA A 82 -14.09 -14.05 16.65
C ALA A 82 -13.32 -13.39 17.81
N LEU A 83 -13.80 -12.27 18.37
CA LEU A 83 -13.19 -11.62 19.53
C LEU A 83 -13.18 -12.52 20.79
N THR A 84 -14.09 -13.47 20.87
CA THR A 84 -14.16 -14.41 22.00
C THR A 84 -13.35 -15.68 21.76
N ARG A 85 -12.90 -15.93 20.53
CA ARG A 85 -12.16 -17.13 20.12
C ARG A 85 -10.64 -16.94 20.07
N ILE A 86 -10.18 -15.68 20.05
CA ILE A 86 -8.76 -15.37 20.15
C ILE A 86 -8.35 -15.25 21.64
N SER A 87 -7.05 -15.38 21.92
CA SER A 87 -6.54 -15.21 23.28
C SER A 87 -6.67 -13.76 23.76
N VAL A 88 -6.70 -13.54 25.08
CA VAL A 88 -6.72 -12.20 25.68
C VAL A 88 -5.53 -11.37 25.18
N ALA A 89 -4.33 -11.96 25.16
CA ALA A 89 -3.12 -11.29 24.70
C ALA A 89 -3.21 -10.86 23.22
N GLN A 90 -3.78 -11.70 22.36
CA GLN A 90 -3.99 -11.36 20.94
C GLN A 90 -5.00 -10.23 20.78
N ARG A 91 -6.07 -10.25 21.55
CA ARG A 91 -7.08 -9.19 21.54
C ARG A 91 -6.49 -7.85 21.99
N GLU A 92 -5.80 -7.84 23.11
CA GLU A 92 -5.14 -6.64 23.65
C GLU A 92 -4.12 -6.06 22.64
N ALA A 93 -3.33 -6.91 22.01
CA ALA A 93 -2.37 -6.50 20.96
C ALA A 93 -3.07 -5.85 19.77
N LEU A 94 -4.18 -6.43 19.27
CA LEU A 94 -4.96 -5.84 18.18
C LEU A 94 -5.60 -4.51 18.57
N GLU A 95 -6.14 -4.40 19.79
CA GLU A 95 -6.74 -3.16 20.30
C GLU A 95 -5.69 -2.04 20.45
N VAL A 96 -4.50 -2.35 20.96
CA VAL A 96 -3.37 -1.40 21.06
C VAL A 96 -2.92 -0.95 19.68
N ALA A 97 -2.71 -1.88 18.75
CA ALA A 97 -2.34 -1.57 17.37
C ALA A 97 -3.40 -0.68 16.70
N ALA A 98 -4.67 -1.06 16.78
CA ALA A 98 -5.78 -0.29 16.23
C ALA A 98 -5.87 1.13 16.80
N ALA A 99 -5.66 1.31 18.09
CA ALA A 99 -5.67 2.62 18.74
C ALA A 99 -4.52 3.52 18.20
N ARG A 100 -3.31 2.98 18.06
CA ARG A 100 -2.15 3.72 17.52
C ARG A 100 -2.32 4.06 16.06
N VAL A 101 -2.79 3.11 15.24
CA VAL A 101 -3.10 3.35 13.82
C VAL A 101 -4.15 4.45 13.69
N ARG A 102 -5.22 4.40 14.47
CA ARG A 102 -6.25 5.46 14.49
C ARG A 102 -5.69 6.80 14.88
N SER A 103 -4.94 6.87 15.97
CA SER A 103 -4.33 8.12 16.47
C SER A 103 -3.42 8.78 15.44
N TYR A 104 -2.63 7.99 14.71
CA TYR A 104 -1.78 8.49 13.62
C TYR A 104 -2.61 9.02 12.46
N HIS A 105 -3.58 8.26 11.99
CA HIS A 105 -4.38 8.61 10.82
C HIS A 105 -5.34 9.79 11.09
N GLU A 106 -5.79 10.01 12.32
CA GLU A 106 -6.54 11.24 12.67
C GLU A 106 -5.75 12.53 12.40
N LYS A 107 -4.41 12.47 12.42
CA LYS A 107 -3.55 13.62 12.06
C LYS A 107 -3.48 13.89 10.55
N GLN A 108 -3.86 12.92 9.73
CA GLN A 108 -3.86 13.06 8.28
C GLN A 108 -5.16 13.64 7.72
N LYS A 109 -6.20 13.72 8.54
CA LYS A 109 -7.52 14.20 8.13
C LYS A 109 -7.43 15.65 7.65
N GLN A 110 -8.02 15.90 6.48
CA GLN A 110 -8.08 17.23 5.89
C GLN A 110 -9.48 17.80 5.99
N ASP A 111 -9.58 19.10 6.27
CA ASP A 111 -10.82 19.85 6.32
C ASP A 111 -11.03 20.63 5.02
N SER A 112 -12.30 20.97 4.73
CA SER A 112 -12.66 21.91 3.68
C SER A 112 -12.21 23.31 4.08
N TRP A 113 -11.82 24.14 3.08
CA TRP A 113 -11.40 25.51 3.30
C TRP A 113 -11.89 26.42 2.18
N SER A 114 -12.02 27.71 2.46
CA SER A 114 -12.30 28.74 1.48
C SER A 114 -11.73 30.09 1.92
N TYR A 115 -11.52 30.97 0.94
CA TYR A 115 -11.14 32.37 1.16
C TYR A 115 -11.85 33.26 0.14
N THR A 116 -11.88 34.56 0.42
CA THR A 116 -12.54 35.56 -0.44
C THR A 116 -11.50 36.51 -0.98
N GLU A 117 -11.47 36.69 -2.29
CA GLU A 117 -10.66 37.67 -2.99
C GLU A 117 -11.25 39.11 -2.83
N ALA A 118 -10.47 40.12 -3.20
CA ALA A 118 -10.84 41.53 -3.06
C ALA A 118 -12.10 41.91 -3.85
N ASP A 119 -12.36 41.24 -4.98
CA ASP A 119 -13.54 41.41 -5.82
C ASP A 119 -14.78 40.66 -5.33
N GLY A 120 -14.68 40.01 -4.15
CA GLY A 120 -15.76 39.20 -3.57
C GLY A 120 -15.87 37.78 -4.13
N THR A 121 -14.96 37.36 -5.00
CA THR A 121 -14.89 35.96 -5.47
C THR A 121 -14.46 35.05 -4.32
N VAL A 122 -15.22 33.96 -4.07
CA VAL A 122 -14.88 32.95 -3.08
C VAL A 122 -14.28 31.75 -3.78
N LEU A 123 -13.06 31.36 -3.38
CA LEU A 123 -12.37 30.17 -3.83
C LEU A 123 -12.18 29.21 -2.64
N GLY A 124 -12.24 27.92 -2.92
CA GLY A 124 -12.06 26.95 -1.85
C GLY A 124 -11.95 25.51 -2.34
N GLN A 125 -11.88 24.63 -1.38
CA GLN A 125 -11.82 23.19 -1.60
C GLN A 125 -12.76 22.49 -0.64
N LYS A 126 -13.71 21.72 -1.19
CA LYS A 126 -14.58 20.85 -0.42
C LYS A 126 -13.93 19.46 -0.33
N VAL A 127 -13.65 19.03 0.89
CA VAL A 127 -13.16 17.67 1.16
C VAL A 127 -14.32 16.79 1.59
N THR A 128 -14.47 15.64 0.93
CA THR A 128 -15.53 14.66 1.24
C THR A 128 -14.95 13.26 1.23
N PRO A 129 -15.40 12.37 2.13
CA PRO A 129 -15.01 10.96 2.05
C PRO A 129 -15.55 10.30 0.78
N LEU A 130 -15.00 9.15 0.44
CA LEU A 130 -15.64 8.19 -0.46
C LEU A 130 -16.87 7.61 0.20
N ASP A 131 -17.85 7.18 -0.58
CA ASP A 131 -19.05 6.57 -0.02
C ASP A 131 -18.77 5.15 0.44
N ARG A 132 -17.96 4.39 -0.35
CA ARG A 132 -17.67 2.99 -0.09
C ARG A 132 -16.24 2.62 -0.47
N ALA A 133 -15.54 1.88 0.40
CA ALA A 133 -14.22 1.31 0.16
C ALA A 133 -14.26 -0.22 0.21
N GLY A 134 -13.55 -0.86 -0.71
CA GLY A 134 -13.35 -2.30 -0.76
C GLY A 134 -11.95 -2.66 -0.28
N LEU A 135 -11.85 -3.56 0.69
CA LEU A 135 -10.61 -4.09 1.22
C LEU A 135 -10.37 -5.49 0.70
N TYR A 136 -9.26 -5.70 0.01
CA TYR A 136 -8.77 -7.03 -0.29
C TYR A 136 -7.79 -7.46 0.81
N VAL A 137 -8.10 -8.54 1.50
CA VAL A 137 -7.23 -9.13 2.52
C VAL A 137 -6.73 -10.46 1.99
N PRO A 138 -5.40 -10.67 1.87
CA PRO A 138 -4.88 -11.94 1.42
C PRO A 138 -5.26 -13.08 2.36
N GLY A 139 -5.51 -14.25 1.79
CA GLY A 139 -5.68 -15.51 2.51
C GLY A 139 -4.73 -16.57 1.96
N GLY A 140 -4.42 -17.60 2.73
CA GLY A 140 -3.58 -18.72 2.31
C GLY A 140 -2.35 -18.93 3.18
N LYS A 141 -1.12 -18.75 2.65
CA LYS A 141 0.14 -19.06 3.35
C LYS A 141 0.36 -18.28 4.66
N ALA A 142 -0.16 -17.08 4.77
CA ALA A 142 -0.11 -16.26 5.97
C ALA A 142 -1.44 -15.52 6.17
N SER A 143 -1.73 -15.18 7.42
CA SER A 143 -2.89 -14.37 7.80
C SER A 143 -2.41 -12.98 8.16
N TYR A 144 -3.10 -11.95 7.67
CA TYR A 144 -2.68 -10.56 7.82
C TYR A 144 -3.74 -9.73 8.58
N PRO A 145 -3.93 -9.95 9.89
CA PRO A 145 -4.82 -9.11 10.70
C PRO A 145 -4.37 -7.64 10.72
N SER A 146 -3.05 -7.39 10.66
CA SER A 146 -2.50 -6.04 10.53
C SER A 146 -2.98 -5.33 9.26
N SER A 147 -3.02 -6.03 8.11
CA SER A 147 -3.52 -5.45 6.86
C SER A 147 -5.00 -5.06 6.96
N VAL A 148 -5.81 -5.76 7.76
CA VAL A 148 -7.19 -5.33 8.02
C VAL A 148 -7.21 -3.99 8.73
N LEU A 149 -6.43 -3.85 9.83
CA LEU A 149 -6.35 -2.58 10.57
C LEU A 149 -5.84 -1.44 9.70
N MET A 150 -4.75 -1.68 8.95
CA MET A 150 -4.06 -0.68 8.10
C MET A 150 -4.91 -0.19 6.92
N ASN A 151 -5.84 -1.01 6.44
CA ASN A 151 -6.74 -0.61 5.35
C ASN A 151 -8.08 -0.04 5.87
N ALA A 152 -8.69 -0.68 6.87
CA ALA A 152 -10.02 -0.29 7.33
C ALA A 152 -10.00 0.97 8.20
N ILE A 153 -9.02 1.13 9.11
CA ILE A 153 -9.00 2.27 10.04
C ILE A 153 -8.85 3.61 9.32
N PRO A 154 -7.92 3.81 8.35
CA PRO A 154 -7.84 5.06 7.60
C PRO A 154 -9.13 5.38 6.83
N ALA A 155 -9.80 4.36 6.26
CA ALA A 155 -11.09 4.53 5.60
C ALA A 155 -12.16 5.04 6.58
N LYS A 156 -12.24 4.44 7.78
CA LYS A 156 -13.18 4.88 8.83
C LYS A 156 -12.84 6.27 9.38
N VAL A 157 -11.57 6.58 9.57
CA VAL A 157 -11.11 7.93 9.98
C VAL A 157 -11.46 8.97 8.91
N ALA A 158 -11.32 8.64 7.63
CA ALA A 158 -11.73 9.51 6.53
C ALA A 158 -13.25 9.81 6.52
N GLY A 159 -14.04 8.95 7.15
CA GLY A 159 -15.50 9.05 7.18
C GLY A 159 -16.20 8.21 6.12
N VAL A 160 -15.55 7.20 5.55
CA VAL A 160 -16.16 6.26 4.60
C VAL A 160 -17.35 5.56 5.28
N THR A 161 -18.51 5.65 4.63
CA THR A 161 -19.77 5.15 5.21
C THR A 161 -19.79 3.63 5.30
N GLU A 162 -19.33 2.95 4.26
CA GLU A 162 -19.35 1.48 4.20
C GLU A 162 -17.99 0.93 3.74
N VAL A 163 -17.42 0.05 4.57
CA VAL A 163 -16.17 -0.67 4.31
C VAL A 163 -16.50 -2.14 4.06
N VAL A 164 -16.22 -2.60 2.85
CA VAL A 164 -16.50 -3.95 2.37
C VAL A 164 -15.19 -4.74 2.28
N MET A 165 -15.06 -5.82 3.03
CA MET A 165 -13.89 -6.68 3.02
C MET A 165 -14.14 -7.95 2.21
N VAL A 166 -13.17 -8.31 1.36
CA VAL A 166 -13.10 -9.62 0.71
C VAL A 166 -11.85 -10.34 1.19
N VAL A 167 -12.01 -11.61 1.57
CA VAL A 167 -10.92 -12.46 2.09
C VAL A 167 -11.13 -13.90 1.63
N PRO A 168 -10.23 -14.51 0.85
CA PRO A 168 -10.37 -15.90 0.46
C PRO A 168 -10.20 -16.82 1.67
N THR A 169 -10.95 -17.92 1.67
CA THR A 169 -10.92 -18.94 2.71
C THR A 169 -10.68 -20.33 2.09
N PRO A 170 -9.48 -20.59 1.56
CA PRO A 170 -9.19 -21.87 0.92
C PRO A 170 -9.55 -23.04 1.84
N ARG A 171 -10.26 -24.04 1.31
CA ARG A 171 -10.75 -25.21 2.06
C ARG A 171 -11.64 -24.88 3.27
N GLY A 172 -12.19 -23.63 3.34
CA GLY A 172 -13.05 -23.19 4.44
C GLY A 172 -12.27 -22.76 5.70
N GLU A 173 -10.96 -22.62 5.60
CA GLU A 173 -10.14 -22.18 6.73
C GLU A 173 -10.27 -20.68 6.95
N ILE A 174 -10.89 -20.30 8.06
CA ILE A 174 -11.10 -18.90 8.45
C ILE A 174 -10.18 -18.58 9.62
N ASN A 175 -9.37 -17.53 9.47
CA ASN A 175 -8.52 -17.06 10.56
C ASN A 175 -9.29 -16.16 11.52
N GLU A 176 -9.40 -16.56 12.78
CA GLU A 176 -10.14 -15.81 13.81
C GLU A 176 -9.51 -14.43 14.10
N LEU A 177 -8.16 -14.29 14.01
CA LEU A 177 -7.50 -13.00 14.19
C LEU A 177 -7.87 -11.99 13.10
N VAL A 178 -8.04 -12.44 11.85
CA VAL A 178 -8.46 -11.59 10.73
C VAL A 178 -9.88 -11.08 10.96
N LEU A 179 -10.79 -11.95 11.41
CA LEU A 179 -12.17 -11.54 11.71
C LEU A 179 -12.26 -10.63 12.94
N ALA A 180 -11.45 -10.90 13.98
CA ALA A 180 -11.36 -10.05 15.16
C ALA A 180 -10.84 -8.65 14.79
N ALA A 181 -9.79 -8.58 13.95
CA ALA A 181 -9.29 -7.31 13.43
C ALA A 181 -10.35 -6.55 12.60
N ALA A 182 -11.12 -7.26 11.76
CA ALA A 182 -12.24 -6.67 11.01
C ALA A 182 -13.32 -6.09 11.94
N CYS A 183 -13.64 -6.80 13.03
CA CYS A 183 -14.57 -6.32 14.05
C CYS A 183 -14.05 -5.04 14.74
N ILE A 184 -12.79 -5.04 15.20
CA ILE A 184 -12.14 -3.91 15.89
C ILE A 184 -12.01 -2.70 14.96
N ALA A 185 -11.65 -2.92 13.68
CA ALA A 185 -11.50 -1.85 12.70
C ALA A 185 -12.84 -1.27 12.21
N GLY A 186 -13.97 -1.95 12.50
CA GLY A 186 -15.30 -1.50 12.11
C GLY A 186 -15.63 -1.77 10.64
N VAL A 187 -15.20 -2.91 10.09
CA VAL A 187 -15.60 -3.40 8.77
C VAL A 187 -17.11 -3.69 8.78
N ASP A 188 -17.83 -3.24 7.75
CA ASP A 188 -19.29 -3.33 7.71
C ASP A 188 -19.79 -4.63 7.07
N ARG A 189 -19.12 -5.09 5.99
CA ARG A 189 -19.45 -6.37 5.33
C ARG A 189 -18.21 -7.18 5.05
N VAL A 190 -18.34 -8.49 5.15
CA VAL A 190 -17.26 -9.44 4.84
C VAL A 190 -17.79 -10.53 3.91
N PHE A 191 -17.05 -10.75 2.81
CA PHE A 191 -17.29 -11.81 1.85
C PHE A 191 -16.07 -12.74 1.79
N THR A 192 -16.30 -14.05 1.89
CA THR A 192 -15.23 -15.06 1.80
C THR A 192 -14.95 -15.45 0.35
N ILE A 193 -14.55 -14.46 -0.43
CA ILE A 193 -14.15 -14.58 -1.84
C ILE A 193 -12.75 -13.98 -2.03
N GLY A 194 -12.00 -14.47 -3.00
CA GLY A 194 -10.63 -14.01 -3.27
C GLY A 194 -10.32 -13.86 -4.75
N GLY A 195 -9.05 -13.63 -5.07
CA GLY A 195 -8.54 -13.57 -6.44
C GLY A 195 -9.07 -12.40 -7.28
N ALA A 196 -8.86 -12.51 -8.58
CA ALA A 196 -9.30 -11.50 -9.55
C ALA A 196 -10.82 -11.30 -9.57
N GLN A 197 -11.59 -12.35 -9.31
CA GLN A 197 -13.05 -12.30 -9.26
C GLN A 197 -13.57 -11.44 -8.10
N ALA A 198 -12.89 -11.44 -6.94
CA ALA A 198 -13.25 -10.57 -5.82
C ALA A 198 -12.97 -9.09 -6.13
N VAL A 199 -11.84 -8.79 -6.78
CA VAL A 199 -11.53 -7.44 -7.26
C VAL A 199 -12.55 -6.97 -8.29
N ALA A 200 -12.94 -7.83 -9.24
CA ALA A 200 -13.97 -7.53 -10.23
C ALA A 200 -15.33 -7.27 -9.57
N ALA A 201 -15.72 -8.08 -8.57
CA ALA A 201 -16.96 -7.89 -7.83
C ALA A 201 -17.00 -6.54 -7.10
N LEU A 202 -15.90 -6.15 -6.43
CA LEU A 202 -15.81 -4.83 -5.78
C LEU A 202 -15.88 -3.68 -6.80
N ALA A 203 -15.25 -3.84 -7.98
CA ALA A 203 -15.17 -2.79 -8.99
C ALA A 203 -16.48 -2.56 -9.75
N TYR A 204 -17.21 -3.63 -10.06
CA TYR A 204 -18.41 -3.55 -10.90
C TYR A 204 -19.71 -3.72 -10.11
N GLY A 205 -19.64 -4.35 -8.94
CA GLY A 205 -20.79 -4.80 -8.18
C GLY A 205 -21.37 -6.11 -8.75
N THR A 206 -22.07 -6.85 -7.90
CA THR A 206 -22.91 -8.00 -8.26
C THR A 206 -24.22 -7.88 -7.49
N GLU A 207 -25.07 -8.90 -7.54
CA GLU A 207 -26.33 -8.90 -6.79
C GLU A 207 -26.10 -8.83 -5.27
N SER A 208 -25.03 -9.48 -4.76
CA SER A 208 -24.71 -9.53 -3.34
C SER A 208 -23.57 -8.58 -2.93
N VAL A 209 -22.55 -8.42 -3.79
CA VAL A 209 -21.36 -7.59 -3.50
C VAL A 209 -21.60 -6.17 -4.00
N PRO A 210 -21.65 -5.15 -3.13
CA PRO A 210 -21.85 -3.78 -3.57
C PRO A 210 -20.63 -3.25 -4.31
N LYS A 211 -20.85 -2.47 -5.37
CA LYS A 211 -19.80 -1.71 -6.04
C LYS A 211 -19.19 -0.70 -5.05
N VAL A 212 -17.85 -0.58 -5.09
CA VAL A 212 -17.09 0.38 -4.25
C VAL A 212 -16.46 1.49 -5.09
N ASP A 213 -16.01 2.56 -4.43
CA ASP A 213 -15.33 3.69 -5.07
C ASP A 213 -13.81 3.48 -5.17
N LYS A 214 -13.24 2.73 -4.24
CA LYS A 214 -11.82 2.39 -4.21
C LYS A 214 -11.60 0.97 -3.69
N VAL A 215 -10.68 0.22 -4.33
CA VAL A 215 -10.21 -1.09 -3.87
C VAL A 215 -8.79 -0.92 -3.35
N VAL A 216 -8.56 -1.32 -2.10
CA VAL A 216 -7.26 -1.24 -1.41
C VAL A 216 -6.85 -2.62 -0.88
N GLY A 217 -5.57 -2.77 -0.61
CA GLY A 217 -4.98 -3.98 -0.04
C GLY A 217 -4.10 -4.76 -1.02
N PRO A 218 -3.08 -5.46 -0.48
CA PRO A 218 -2.15 -6.27 -1.25
C PRO A 218 -2.79 -7.58 -1.70
N GLY A 219 -2.21 -8.19 -2.72
CA GLY A 219 -2.63 -9.50 -3.21
C GLY A 219 -1.61 -10.09 -4.17
N ASN A 220 -1.83 -11.34 -4.56
CA ASN A 220 -0.97 -12.03 -5.52
C ASN A 220 -1.05 -11.40 -6.93
N ILE A 221 -0.27 -11.95 -7.87
CA ILE A 221 -0.19 -11.45 -9.25
C ILE A 221 -1.56 -11.32 -9.94
N TYR A 222 -2.52 -12.23 -9.66
CA TYR A 222 -3.88 -12.16 -10.23
C TYR A 222 -4.66 -10.96 -9.68
N VAL A 223 -4.51 -10.67 -8.38
CA VAL A 223 -5.13 -9.52 -7.72
C VAL A 223 -4.51 -8.21 -8.21
N ALA A 224 -3.18 -8.13 -8.27
CA ALA A 224 -2.47 -6.98 -8.78
C ALA A 224 -2.83 -6.67 -10.25
N THR A 225 -2.89 -7.72 -11.09
CA THR A 225 -3.31 -7.60 -12.50
C THR A 225 -4.77 -7.17 -12.60
N ALA A 226 -5.67 -7.72 -11.77
CA ALA A 226 -7.07 -7.32 -11.75
C ALA A 226 -7.23 -5.85 -11.33
N LYS A 227 -6.54 -5.40 -10.28
CA LYS A 227 -6.52 -3.99 -9.86
C LYS A 227 -6.08 -3.07 -11.00
N ARG A 228 -5.05 -3.45 -11.76
CA ARG A 228 -4.60 -2.70 -12.94
C ARG A 228 -5.70 -2.57 -14.00
N HIS A 229 -6.44 -3.65 -14.29
CA HIS A 229 -7.48 -3.65 -15.31
C HIS A 229 -8.76 -2.92 -14.90
N VAL A 230 -9.08 -2.87 -13.62
CA VAL A 230 -10.28 -2.16 -13.14
C VAL A 230 -10.01 -0.69 -12.83
N PHE A 231 -8.74 -0.25 -12.81
CA PHE A 231 -8.42 1.16 -12.60
C PHE A 231 -9.07 2.04 -13.67
N GLY A 232 -9.71 3.12 -13.22
CA GLY A 232 -10.54 3.98 -14.06
C GLY A 232 -12.04 3.64 -13.97
N GLN A 233 -12.41 2.38 -13.72
CA GLN A 233 -13.77 1.98 -13.34
C GLN A 233 -13.99 2.15 -11.82
N VAL A 234 -12.93 1.94 -11.05
CA VAL A 234 -12.82 2.08 -9.60
C VAL A 234 -11.44 2.67 -9.29
N GLY A 235 -11.30 3.40 -8.20
CA GLY A 235 -10.00 3.80 -7.69
C GLY A 235 -9.25 2.60 -7.10
N ILE A 236 -7.92 2.65 -7.10
CA ILE A 236 -7.07 1.69 -6.39
C ILE A 236 -6.08 2.44 -5.50
N ASP A 237 -5.50 1.76 -4.52
CA ASP A 237 -4.35 2.25 -3.76
C ASP A 237 -3.10 2.31 -4.63
N MET A 238 -2.53 1.14 -4.93
CA MET A 238 -1.32 0.99 -5.75
C MET A 238 -1.27 -0.40 -6.39
N ILE A 239 -0.31 -0.59 -7.29
CA ILE A 239 0.09 -1.91 -7.78
C ILE A 239 1.32 -2.29 -6.96
N ALA A 240 1.15 -3.17 -5.98
CA ALA A 240 2.24 -3.65 -5.16
C ALA A 240 3.05 -4.72 -5.89
N GLY A 241 4.37 -4.61 -5.79
CA GLY A 241 5.34 -5.67 -6.09
C GLY A 241 5.68 -6.47 -4.82
N PRO A 242 6.71 -7.34 -4.89
CA PRO A 242 7.27 -7.96 -3.70
C PRO A 242 7.78 -6.93 -2.71
N SER A 243 7.78 -7.27 -1.43
CA SER A 243 8.18 -6.37 -0.35
C SER A 243 9.69 -6.12 -0.31
N GLU A 244 10.10 -4.95 0.18
CA GLU A 244 11.49 -4.48 0.14
C GLU A 244 11.90 -3.82 1.45
N ILE A 245 13.10 -4.17 1.94
CA ILE A 245 13.78 -3.43 3.01
C ILE A 245 15.14 -2.95 2.56
N LEU A 246 15.46 -1.71 2.89
CA LEU A 246 16.79 -1.14 2.82
C LEU A 246 17.22 -0.68 4.21
N VAL A 247 18.26 -1.31 4.74
CA VAL A 247 18.90 -0.85 5.97
C VAL A 247 20.13 -0.01 5.63
N VAL A 248 20.17 1.22 6.10
CA VAL A 248 21.38 2.09 6.07
C VAL A 248 21.95 2.11 7.47
N CYS A 249 23.17 1.57 7.64
CA CYS A 249 23.80 1.43 8.95
C CYS A 249 25.19 2.03 9.00
N ASP A 250 25.50 2.79 10.07
CA ASP A 250 26.81 3.38 10.35
C ASP A 250 27.85 2.37 10.91
N GLY A 251 27.48 1.08 11.04
CA GLY A 251 28.34 0.03 11.56
C GLY A 251 28.35 -0.10 13.08
N GLN A 252 27.50 0.63 13.81
CA GLN A 252 27.45 0.63 15.27
C GLN A 252 26.30 -0.18 15.89
N THR A 253 25.40 -0.71 15.06
CA THR A 253 24.28 -1.56 15.50
C THR A 253 24.75 -3.01 15.65
N ASP A 254 24.11 -3.78 16.51
CA ASP A 254 24.40 -5.21 16.65
C ASP A 254 24.15 -5.92 15.32
N PRO A 255 25.12 -6.67 14.77
CA PRO A 255 24.97 -7.38 13.50
C PRO A 255 23.83 -8.42 13.50
N ASP A 256 23.50 -9.00 14.65
CA ASP A 256 22.38 -9.96 14.75
C ASP A 256 21.02 -9.24 14.60
N TRP A 257 20.89 -8.00 15.09
CA TRP A 257 19.69 -7.21 14.89
C TRP A 257 19.48 -6.91 13.39
N ILE A 258 20.51 -6.42 12.71
CA ILE A 258 20.44 -6.13 11.27
C ILE A 258 20.14 -7.40 10.46
N ALA A 259 20.72 -8.54 10.82
CA ALA A 259 20.39 -9.81 10.16
C ALA A 259 18.90 -10.19 10.35
N MET A 260 18.32 -9.93 11.54
CA MET A 260 16.91 -10.17 11.79
C MET A 260 16.02 -9.18 11.06
N ASP A 261 16.39 -7.90 10.93
CA ASP A 261 15.65 -6.92 10.15
C ASP A 261 15.65 -7.28 8.65
N LEU A 262 16.75 -7.80 8.11
CA LEU A 262 16.78 -8.33 6.75
C LEU A 262 15.90 -9.60 6.60
N PHE A 263 15.82 -10.45 7.62
CA PHE A 263 15.01 -11.66 7.61
C PHE A 263 13.52 -11.37 7.76
N SER A 264 13.14 -10.34 8.55
CA SER A 264 11.73 -9.95 8.71
C SER A 264 11.08 -9.62 7.37
N GLN A 265 11.84 -9.04 6.44
CA GLN A 265 11.37 -8.79 5.08
C GLN A 265 11.49 -10.04 4.20
N ALA A 266 12.63 -10.72 4.25
CA ALA A 266 12.91 -11.87 3.39
C ALA A 266 11.96 -13.06 3.63
N GLU A 267 11.35 -13.18 4.82
CA GLU A 267 10.41 -14.25 5.13
C GLU A 267 9.02 -14.07 4.49
N HIS A 268 8.72 -12.89 3.94
CA HIS A 268 7.42 -12.63 3.32
C HIS A 268 7.22 -13.43 2.03
N ASP A 269 8.23 -13.45 1.15
CA ASP A 269 8.17 -14.13 -0.14
C ASP A 269 9.58 -14.44 -0.69
N GLU A 270 9.70 -15.42 -1.58
CA GLU A 270 10.95 -15.77 -2.25
C GLU A 270 11.52 -14.61 -3.11
N ASP A 271 10.66 -13.71 -3.59
CA ASP A 271 11.01 -12.53 -4.38
C ASP A 271 11.21 -11.25 -3.53
N ALA A 272 11.03 -11.30 -2.22
CA ALA A 272 11.28 -10.16 -1.34
C ALA A 272 12.73 -9.68 -1.46
N GLN A 273 12.96 -8.37 -1.30
CA GLN A 273 14.28 -7.77 -1.43
C GLN A 273 14.80 -7.25 -0.08
N ALA A 274 15.99 -7.67 0.33
CA ALA A 274 16.63 -7.25 1.57
C ALA A 274 18.06 -6.73 1.31
N ILE A 275 18.27 -5.42 1.48
CA ILE A 275 19.53 -4.74 1.17
C ILE A 275 20.07 -4.05 2.42
N LEU A 276 21.39 -4.21 2.67
CA LEU A 276 22.13 -3.44 3.67
C LEU A 276 23.16 -2.57 2.98
N VAL A 277 23.20 -1.30 3.34
CA VAL A 277 24.21 -0.32 2.90
C VAL A 277 25.01 0.16 4.11
N SER A 278 26.34 0.08 4.07
CA SER A 278 27.21 0.56 5.15
C SER A 278 28.56 1.06 4.62
N PRO A 279 29.14 2.10 5.24
CA PRO A 279 30.53 2.50 4.98
C PRO A 279 31.56 1.62 5.67
N ASP A 280 31.17 0.69 6.55
CA ASP A 280 32.05 -0.22 7.28
C ASP A 280 32.06 -1.62 6.67
N ALA A 281 33.16 -1.97 5.96
CA ALA A 281 33.31 -3.29 5.35
C ALA A 281 33.36 -4.43 6.39
N GLY A 282 34.03 -4.16 7.54
CA GLY A 282 34.11 -5.15 8.62
C GLY A 282 32.78 -5.40 9.28
N PHE A 283 31.89 -4.40 9.31
CA PHE A 283 30.52 -4.55 9.77
C PHE A 283 29.70 -5.42 8.79
N LEU A 284 29.81 -5.18 7.49
CA LEU A 284 29.17 -6.03 6.49
C LEU A 284 29.58 -7.51 6.60
N ASP A 285 30.85 -7.77 6.95
CA ASP A 285 31.34 -9.15 7.19
C ASP A 285 30.70 -9.77 8.44
N LYS A 286 30.53 -8.99 9.51
CA LYS A 286 29.86 -9.44 10.73
C LYS A 286 28.39 -9.74 10.48
N VAL A 287 27.68 -8.90 9.70
CA VAL A 287 26.27 -9.16 9.34
C VAL A 287 26.15 -10.41 8.48
N ALA A 288 27.05 -10.62 7.51
CA ALA A 288 27.07 -11.87 6.73
C ALA A 288 27.28 -13.12 7.63
N ALA A 289 28.12 -13.02 8.63
CA ALA A 289 28.31 -14.08 9.61
C ALA A 289 27.08 -14.31 10.49
N SER A 290 26.38 -13.22 10.87
CA SER A 290 25.11 -13.30 11.61
C SER A 290 24.00 -13.94 10.78
N ILE A 291 23.87 -13.60 9.48
CA ILE A 291 22.95 -14.25 8.55
C ILE A 291 23.20 -15.76 8.54
N ALA A 292 24.46 -16.18 8.36
CA ALA A 292 24.81 -17.60 8.34
C ALA A 292 24.51 -18.33 9.69
N LYS A 293 24.74 -17.64 10.80
CA LYS A 293 24.49 -18.14 12.16
C LYS A 293 23.01 -18.31 12.45
N LEU A 294 22.18 -17.31 12.07
CA LEU A 294 20.77 -17.23 12.46
C LEU A 294 19.83 -17.94 11.50
N MET A 295 20.18 -18.06 10.20
CA MET A 295 19.36 -18.71 9.18
C MET A 295 18.81 -20.09 9.61
N PRO A 296 19.61 -21.01 10.19
CA PRO A 296 19.08 -22.33 10.59
C PRO A 296 18.07 -22.30 11.73
N THR A 297 17.90 -21.16 12.40
CA THR A 297 16.96 -21.00 13.53
C THR A 297 15.59 -20.49 13.08
N MET A 298 15.43 -20.12 11.81
CA MET A 298 14.20 -19.56 11.27
C MET A 298 13.21 -20.63 10.86
N GLU A 299 11.94 -20.47 11.22
CA GLU A 299 10.86 -21.41 10.81
C GLU A 299 10.67 -21.41 9.28
N ARG A 300 10.85 -20.24 8.64
CA ARG A 300 10.72 -20.05 7.18
C ARG A 300 12.08 -19.98 6.47
N ALA A 301 13.10 -20.66 6.99
CA ALA A 301 14.47 -20.60 6.50
C ALA A 301 14.61 -20.76 4.97
N ALA A 302 13.84 -21.68 4.36
CA ALA A 302 13.90 -21.92 2.91
C ALA A 302 13.45 -20.71 2.08
N ILE A 303 12.43 -19.98 2.52
CA ILE A 303 11.94 -18.77 1.85
C ILE A 303 12.98 -17.66 2.03
N ILE A 304 13.43 -17.44 3.27
CA ILE A 304 14.46 -16.43 3.60
C ILE A 304 15.73 -16.67 2.79
N GLU A 305 16.20 -17.92 2.71
CA GLU A 305 17.41 -18.30 1.96
C GLU A 305 17.25 -17.97 0.46
N THR A 306 16.08 -18.29 -0.12
CA THR A 306 15.80 -18.01 -1.53
C THR A 306 15.80 -16.51 -1.79
N SER A 307 15.10 -15.73 -0.97
CA SER A 307 15.03 -14.27 -1.05
C SER A 307 16.41 -13.62 -0.91
N ILE A 308 17.15 -13.92 0.17
CA ILE A 308 18.47 -13.36 0.44
C ILE A 308 19.48 -13.68 -0.67
N ASN A 309 19.47 -14.93 -1.19
CA ASN A 309 20.39 -15.32 -2.26
C ASN A 309 20.02 -14.72 -3.63
N GLY A 310 18.73 -14.57 -3.90
CA GLY A 310 18.22 -14.03 -5.18
C GLY A 310 18.25 -12.51 -5.24
N ARG A 311 17.71 -11.88 -4.19
CA ARG A 311 17.38 -10.44 -4.17
C ARG A 311 18.11 -9.66 -3.06
N GLY A 312 18.84 -10.34 -2.16
CA GLY A 312 19.60 -9.70 -1.10
C GLY A 312 20.92 -9.10 -1.58
N ALA A 313 21.39 -8.05 -0.90
CA ALA A 313 22.71 -7.48 -1.14
C ALA A 313 23.31 -6.77 0.09
N LEU A 314 24.63 -6.89 0.25
CA LEU A 314 25.45 -6.08 1.16
C LEU A 314 26.25 -5.09 0.31
N ILE A 315 26.00 -3.79 0.49
CA ILE A 315 26.57 -2.73 -0.34
C ILE A 315 27.57 -1.91 0.48
N LYS A 316 28.83 -1.96 0.09
CA LYS A 316 29.88 -1.09 0.64
C LYS A 316 29.83 0.26 -0.04
N VAL A 317 29.77 1.33 0.75
CA VAL A 317 29.86 2.73 0.29
C VAL A 317 31.05 3.43 0.94
N ARG A 318 31.43 4.59 0.42
CA ARG A 318 32.57 5.39 0.92
C ARG A 318 32.25 5.98 2.29
N ASP A 319 31.12 6.59 2.46
CA ASP A 319 30.65 7.36 3.62
C ASP A 319 29.12 7.35 3.70
N MET A 320 28.57 8.03 4.70
CA MET A 320 27.12 8.12 4.91
C MET A 320 26.41 8.97 3.87
N GLU A 321 27.04 10.00 3.31
CA GLU A 321 26.49 10.80 2.21
C GLU A 321 26.20 9.90 1.00
N GLN A 322 27.17 9.05 0.63
CA GLN A 322 26.97 8.10 -0.47
C GLN A 322 25.95 7.02 -0.11
N ALA A 323 25.83 6.64 1.17
CA ALA A 323 24.77 5.72 1.61
C ALA A 323 23.37 6.30 1.35
N ILE A 324 23.18 7.59 1.64
CA ILE A 324 21.93 8.29 1.38
C ILE A 324 21.66 8.47 -0.12
N GLU A 325 22.69 8.74 -0.93
CA GLU A 325 22.57 8.80 -2.39
C GLU A 325 22.09 7.45 -2.94
N VAL A 326 22.68 6.34 -2.48
CA VAL A 326 22.29 4.98 -2.85
C VAL A 326 20.84 4.69 -2.38
N ALA A 327 20.48 5.06 -1.15
CA ALA A 327 19.12 4.91 -0.64
C ALA A 327 18.08 5.64 -1.51
N ASN A 328 18.35 6.90 -1.86
CA ASN A 328 17.48 7.66 -2.75
C ASN A 328 17.40 7.07 -4.18
N ARG A 329 18.49 6.43 -4.64
CA ARG A 329 18.48 5.73 -5.94
C ARG A 329 17.63 4.45 -5.88
N ILE A 330 17.67 3.71 -4.79
CA ILE A 330 16.85 2.51 -4.57
C ILE A 330 15.38 2.91 -4.43
N ALA A 331 15.08 3.96 -3.65
CA ALA A 331 13.73 4.39 -3.32
C ALA A 331 12.89 3.24 -2.72
N PRO A 332 13.33 2.66 -1.60
CA PRO A 332 12.78 1.43 -1.06
C PRO A 332 11.38 1.62 -0.47
N GLU A 333 10.67 0.52 -0.31
CA GLU A 333 9.44 0.45 0.48
C GLU A 333 9.71 0.81 1.95
N HIS A 334 10.58 0.05 2.62
CA HIS A 334 11.02 0.31 3.99
C HIS A 334 12.46 0.80 4.00
N LEU A 335 12.72 1.96 4.61
CA LEU A 335 14.05 2.49 4.83
C LEU A 335 14.36 2.54 6.33
N GLU A 336 15.26 1.70 6.80
CA GLU A 336 15.80 1.80 8.16
C GLU A 336 17.07 2.64 8.19
N LEU A 337 17.05 3.72 8.97
CA LEU A 337 18.23 4.55 9.29
C LEU A 337 18.81 4.09 10.62
N SER A 338 19.52 2.96 10.63
CA SER A 338 20.14 2.36 11.81
C SER A 338 21.47 3.05 12.15
N VAL A 339 21.40 4.34 12.47
CA VAL A 339 22.54 5.25 12.68
C VAL A 339 22.42 5.98 14.02
N ALA A 340 23.52 6.60 14.47
CA ALA A 340 23.56 7.31 15.75
C ALA A 340 22.66 8.55 15.77
N ASP A 341 22.67 9.34 14.70
CA ASP A 341 21.85 10.55 14.56
C ASP A 341 21.01 10.50 13.26
N PRO A 342 19.86 9.81 13.28
CA PRO A 342 19.02 9.70 12.09
C PRO A 342 18.36 11.04 11.71
N GLN A 343 18.19 11.98 12.66
CA GLN A 343 17.60 13.30 12.40
C GLN A 343 18.47 14.15 11.47
N ALA A 344 19.79 14.01 11.56
CA ALA A 344 20.73 14.74 10.70
C ALA A 344 20.61 14.30 9.22
N TRP A 345 20.22 13.05 8.98
CA TRP A 345 20.10 12.49 7.62
C TRP A 345 18.71 12.62 7.02
N LEU A 346 17.67 12.73 7.85
CA LEU A 346 16.28 12.81 7.38
C LEU A 346 16.02 13.86 6.29
N PRO A 347 16.57 15.09 6.34
CA PRO A 347 16.33 16.10 5.29
C PRO A 347 16.88 15.72 3.91
N GLN A 348 17.82 14.77 3.85
CA GLN A 348 18.42 14.31 2.59
C GLN A 348 17.69 13.10 1.98
N ILE A 349 16.81 12.44 2.74
CA ILE A 349 15.97 11.33 2.25
C ILE A 349 14.81 11.92 1.44
N ARG A 350 14.73 11.52 0.19
CA ARG A 350 13.69 12.02 -0.73
C ARG A 350 12.70 10.93 -1.16
N HIS A 351 13.13 9.68 -1.13
CA HIS A 351 12.37 8.57 -1.69
C HIS A 351 12.43 7.36 -0.76
N ALA A 352 11.37 7.14 -0.02
CA ALA A 352 11.11 5.94 0.76
C ALA A 352 9.62 5.82 1.03
N GLY A 353 9.09 4.61 1.10
CA GLY A 353 7.70 4.38 1.49
C GLY A 353 7.51 4.71 2.97
N ALA A 354 8.35 4.14 3.85
CA ALA A 354 8.43 4.49 5.28
C ALA A 354 9.88 4.66 5.72
N ILE A 355 10.12 5.52 6.71
CA ILE A 355 11.46 5.79 7.25
C ILE A 355 11.47 5.43 8.74
N PHE A 356 12.27 4.44 9.10
CA PHE A 356 12.45 3.94 10.45
C PHE A 356 13.70 4.58 11.06
N MET A 357 13.50 5.38 12.12
CA MET A 357 14.51 6.31 12.61
C MET A 357 15.26 5.74 13.83
N GLY A 358 16.52 5.36 13.64
CA GLY A 358 17.41 4.93 14.71
C GLY A 358 17.41 3.43 14.99
N ARG A 359 18.41 2.97 15.75
CA ARG A 359 18.76 1.56 15.96
C ARG A 359 17.68 0.72 16.64
N HIS A 360 16.76 1.36 17.37
CA HIS A 360 15.70 0.68 18.12
C HIS A 360 14.36 0.64 17.37
N THR A 361 14.34 1.08 16.12
CA THR A 361 13.14 1.17 15.30
C THR A 361 13.21 0.17 14.17
N SER A 362 12.89 -1.09 14.49
CA SER A 362 12.82 -2.16 13.51
C SER A 362 11.57 -2.05 12.65
N GLU A 363 11.60 -2.58 11.42
CA GLU A 363 10.47 -2.69 10.49
C GLU A 363 9.22 -3.27 11.16
N ALA A 364 9.38 -4.36 11.93
CA ALA A 364 8.27 -5.04 12.60
C ALA A 364 7.44 -4.11 13.51
N LEU A 365 8.03 -3.09 14.13
CA LEU A 365 7.28 -2.14 14.93
C LEU A 365 6.32 -1.30 14.08
N GLY A 366 6.77 -0.87 12.89
CA GLY A 366 5.93 -0.12 11.94
C GLY A 366 4.83 -1.00 11.36
N ASP A 367 5.18 -2.19 10.96
CA ASP A 367 4.27 -3.12 10.30
C ASP A 367 3.09 -3.55 11.19
N TYR A 368 3.31 -3.64 12.49
CA TYR A 368 2.29 -4.15 13.38
C TYR A 368 1.62 -3.10 14.27
N CYS A 369 2.36 -2.15 14.84
CA CYS A 369 1.82 -1.39 15.96
C CYS A 369 2.30 0.05 16.15
N ALA A 370 3.28 0.56 15.41
CA ALA A 370 3.75 1.94 15.62
C ALA A 370 2.72 3.01 15.28
N GLY A 371 1.85 2.75 14.29
CA GLY A 371 0.77 3.66 13.90
C GLY A 371 0.74 4.07 12.44
N PRO A 372 1.87 4.41 11.77
CA PRO A 372 1.91 4.59 10.32
C PRO A 372 1.42 3.37 9.56
N ASN A 373 0.98 3.58 8.32
CA ASN A 373 0.47 2.52 7.47
C ASN A 373 1.59 1.69 6.85
N HIS A 374 1.42 0.38 6.81
CA HIS A 374 2.36 -0.54 6.16
C HIS A 374 1.98 -0.88 4.70
N VAL A 375 0.89 -0.33 4.17
CA VAL A 375 0.58 -0.43 2.73
C VAL A 375 1.39 0.65 2.03
N LEU A 376 2.55 0.25 1.54
CA LEU A 376 3.62 1.13 1.09
C LEU A 376 3.89 0.95 -0.42
N PRO A 377 4.41 1.99 -1.09
CA PRO A 377 4.84 1.90 -2.48
C PRO A 377 6.10 1.03 -2.61
N THR A 378 6.05 0.01 -3.46
CA THR A 378 7.13 -0.93 -3.76
C THR A 378 7.78 -0.65 -5.12
N SER A 379 8.84 -1.38 -5.47
CA SER A 379 9.48 -1.36 -6.81
C SER A 379 9.90 0.04 -7.25
N GLY A 380 10.45 0.82 -6.30
CA GLY A 380 10.92 2.18 -6.54
C GLY A 380 9.82 3.22 -6.76
N THR A 381 8.53 2.86 -6.61
CA THR A 381 7.41 3.79 -6.80
C THR A 381 7.28 4.83 -5.69
N ALA A 382 8.03 4.69 -4.57
CA ALA A 382 8.18 5.72 -3.54
C ALA A 382 8.69 7.08 -4.08
N ARG A 383 9.14 7.13 -5.34
CA ARG A 383 9.51 8.38 -6.05
C ARG A 383 8.31 9.26 -6.37
N PHE A 384 7.10 8.69 -6.51
CA PHE A 384 5.89 9.38 -6.92
C PHE A 384 4.61 8.90 -6.23
N SER A 385 4.70 7.86 -5.39
CA SER A 385 3.60 7.32 -4.60
C SER A 385 3.88 7.47 -3.11
N SER A 386 2.84 7.44 -2.31
CA SER A 386 2.89 7.57 -0.85
C SER A 386 2.27 6.34 -0.17
N PRO A 387 2.52 6.12 1.12
CA PRO A 387 1.78 5.16 1.92
C PRO A 387 0.28 5.38 1.84
N LEU A 388 -0.51 4.32 1.99
CA LEU A 388 -1.96 4.43 2.12
C LEU A 388 -2.30 5.29 3.35
N GLY A 389 -3.17 6.27 3.17
CA GLY A 389 -3.56 7.19 4.22
C GLY A 389 -5.01 7.65 4.12
N VAL A 390 -5.41 8.53 5.03
CA VAL A 390 -6.76 9.11 5.07
C VAL A 390 -7.10 9.83 3.77
N TYR A 391 -6.11 10.50 3.18
CA TYR A 391 -6.24 11.23 1.91
C TYR A 391 -6.57 10.34 0.72
N ASP A 392 -6.32 9.03 0.78
CA ASP A 392 -6.72 8.06 -0.23
C ASP A 392 -8.22 7.77 -0.24
N PHE A 393 -8.87 8.01 0.89
CA PHE A 393 -10.31 7.83 1.10
C PHE A 393 -11.09 9.14 1.13
N GLN A 394 -10.41 10.27 0.86
CA GLN A 394 -11.00 11.59 0.71
C GLN A 394 -10.82 12.11 -0.71
N LYS A 395 -11.85 12.70 -1.27
CA LYS A 395 -11.78 13.44 -2.54
C LYS A 395 -11.95 14.94 -2.31
N ARG A 396 -11.38 15.72 -3.21
CA ARG A 396 -11.37 17.18 -3.16
C ARG A 396 -12.07 17.73 -4.38
N SER A 397 -13.03 18.64 -4.15
CA SER A 397 -13.72 19.37 -5.21
C SER A 397 -13.44 20.86 -5.06
N SER A 398 -13.10 21.53 -6.16
CA SER A 398 -12.94 22.98 -6.16
C SER A 398 -14.27 23.67 -5.92
N ILE A 399 -14.28 24.70 -5.09
CA ILE A 399 -15.38 25.62 -4.86
C ILE A 399 -15.03 26.94 -5.55
N ILE A 400 -15.90 27.40 -6.44
CA ILE A 400 -15.75 28.67 -7.14
C ILE A 400 -17.10 29.39 -7.05
N PHE A 401 -17.13 30.55 -6.41
CA PHE A 401 -18.26 31.45 -6.41
C PHE A 401 -17.76 32.84 -6.82
N CYS A 402 -18.29 33.39 -7.88
CA CYS A 402 -17.98 34.76 -8.31
C CYS A 402 -19.08 35.72 -7.83
N SER A 403 -18.69 36.82 -7.23
CA SER A 403 -19.57 37.97 -7.07
C SER A 403 -19.93 38.54 -8.45
N GLU A 404 -20.93 39.43 -8.54
CA GLU A 404 -21.27 40.10 -9.78
C GLU A 404 -20.07 40.90 -10.33
N GLN A 405 -19.37 41.64 -9.47
CA GLN A 405 -18.16 42.36 -9.81
C GLN A 405 -17.04 41.43 -10.28
N GLY A 406 -16.74 40.37 -9.49
CA GLY A 406 -15.70 39.40 -9.83
C GLY A 406 -16.00 38.67 -11.14
N ALA A 407 -17.27 38.32 -11.40
CA ALA A 407 -17.68 37.69 -12.66
C ALA A 407 -17.50 38.65 -13.85
N SER A 408 -17.78 39.94 -13.66
CA SER A 408 -17.57 40.98 -14.70
C SER A 408 -16.09 41.18 -15.02
N GLU A 409 -15.24 41.30 -14.00
CA GLU A 409 -13.80 41.50 -14.18
C GLU A 409 -13.12 40.23 -14.79
N LEU A 410 -13.35 39.06 -14.22
CA LEU A 410 -12.80 37.81 -14.70
C LEU A 410 -13.36 37.43 -16.07
N GLY A 411 -14.62 37.81 -16.38
CA GLY A 411 -15.28 37.53 -17.64
C GLY A 411 -14.55 38.17 -18.84
N LYS A 412 -14.00 39.36 -18.68
CA LYS A 412 -13.18 40.05 -19.70
C LYS A 412 -11.93 39.20 -20.03
N THR A 413 -11.22 38.76 -19.00
CA THR A 413 -10.03 37.90 -19.14
C THR A 413 -10.38 36.54 -19.77
N ALA A 414 -11.42 35.89 -19.26
CA ALA A 414 -11.87 34.57 -19.74
C ALA A 414 -12.28 34.61 -21.22
N SER A 415 -12.95 35.70 -21.65
CA SER A 415 -13.33 35.91 -23.05
C SER A 415 -12.11 35.96 -23.98
N VAL A 416 -11.08 36.74 -23.61
CA VAL A 416 -9.85 36.87 -24.42
C VAL A 416 -9.16 35.52 -24.55
N LEU A 417 -8.99 34.77 -23.45
CA LEU A 417 -8.34 33.45 -23.47
C LEU A 417 -9.13 32.42 -24.29
N ALA A 418 -10.44 32.32 -24.04
CA ALA A 418 -11.28 31.37 -24.75
C ALA A 418 -11.36 31.66 -26.28
N ARG A 419 -11.34 32.92 -26.70
CA ARG A 419 -11.27 33.28 -28.12
C ARG A 419 -9.91 32.90 -28.71
N GLY A 420 -8.82 33.09 -27.95
CA GLY A 420 -7.48 32.63 -28.35
C GLY A 420 -7.40 31.11 -28.60
N GLU A 421 -8.20 30.36 -27.85
CA GLU A 421 -8.35 28.89 -28.01
C GLU A 421 -9.42 28.49 -29.05
N SER A 422 -10.04 29.44 -29.72
CA SER A 422 -11.16 29.21 -30.64
C SER A 422 -12.43 28.65 -29.99
N LEU A 423 -12.58 28.80 -28.68
CA LEU A 423 -13.72 28.32 -27.88
C LEU A 423 -14.78 29.42 -27.72
N THR A 424 -15.51 29.75 -28.78
CA THR A 424 -16.47 30.85 -28.85
C THR A 424 -17.59 30.73 -27.80
N ALA A 425 -18.08 29.52 -27.54
CA ALA A 425 -19.13 29.34 -26.54
C ALA A 425 -18.65 29.66 -25.12
N HIS A 426 -17.41 29.29 -24.76
CA HIS A 426 -16.79 29.70 -23.49
C HIS A 426 -16.64 31.21 -23.38
N ALA A 427 -16.14 31.86 -24.43
CA ALA A 427 -16.01 33.31 -24.47
C ALA A 427 -17.35 34.00 -24.23
N ARG A 428 -18.38 33.61 -24.97
CA ARG A 428 -19.73 34.21 -24.85
C ARG A 428 -20.38 33.90 -23.49
N SER A 429 -20.13 32.73 -22.92
CA SER A 429 -20.61 32.40 -21.56
C SER A 429 -20.06 33.36 -20.51
N ALA A 430 -18.79 33.74 -20.62
CA ALA A 430 -18.17 34.73 -19.75
C ALA A 430 -18.70 36.15 -20.05
N GLU A 431 -18.77 36.55 -21.33
CA GLU A 431 -19.23 37.87 -21.80
C GLU A 431 -20.65 38.23 -21.32
N TYR A 432 -21.57 37.26 -21.26
CA TYR A 432 -22.94 37.50 -20.76
C TYR A 432 -23.00 37.85 -19.27
N ARG A 433 -21.90 37.72 -18.54
CA ARG A 433 -21.79 38.08 -17.12
C ARG A 433 -20.98 39.35 -16.89
N ILE A 434 -20.53 40.02 -17.98
CA ILE A 434 -19.89 41.33 -17.89
C ILE A 434 -20.98 42.36 -17.71
N VAL A 435 -20.89 43.11 -16.63
CA VAL A 435 -21.73 44.28 -16.39
C VAL A 435 -20.98 45.52 -16.90
N ASP A 436 -21.53 46.22 -17.89
CA ASP A 436 -20.97 47.47 -18.33
C ASP A 436 -21.14 48.51 -17.23
N ASP A 437 -20.08 49.22 -16.90
CA ASP A 437 -20.14 50.39 -16.03
C ASP A 437 -21.08 51.43 -16.67
N LYS A 438 -22.29 51.56 -16.11
CA LYS A 438 -23.26 52.58 -16.51
C LYS A 438 -22.87 53.94 -15.94
#